data_afdd79761a57350a2449205875c0f483
#
_entry.id   afdd79761a57350a2449205875c0f483
#
_cell.length_a   1.000
_cell.length_b   1.000
_cell.length_c   1.000
_cell.angle_alpha   90.00
_cell.angle_beta   90.00
_cell.angle_gamma   90.00
#
_symmetry.space_group_name_H-M   'P 1'
#
loop_
_entity.id
_entity.type
_entity.pdbx_description
1 polymer ?
#
loop_
_entity_poly.entity_id
_entity_poly.type
_entity_poly.pdbx_seq_one_letter_code
_entity_poly.pdbx_strand_id
1 'polypeptide(L)'
;MFDEKYTEIVEPKYGIKRDFTHDEILTNNIYNKHQYSIDEEHRVDMTGYDTYSIDPDGCNDADDAFSIYTEDDKLYFAIHIADPTEYIELNSTLWDDIVNRTTTKYPSNRKPIHMMPNKVLALSSLQGDHHGNIKKAITILTEVDKTSFEPVNKIKILFTNVFVKKDNAYTYKQASILCDEIQAFNIGLKISESCKQRRSLNTKGIKLNEVSTAYPIYDASGAHLYEDTFGERMMKQMIAEFAIFANAFVGEYLKINLNMGIFRTCNASTWLQTLYNGITGDELLQEIITNGIRADYMSNVESHDLVGMTEYCHFTSPIRRLSDCICHYLLKYIHFKKDNYSIPFTDSELDALATRCLHVTRSEKKHQYLDIKFRLLQVMDTLISNNNTIEIGYYITGYSGLFLNIIICKINNYRVHMSYSLRVRNYSKDINPKNIKFITVTQVNCFTRYDENTIPELDQDILRA
;
A
#
# COMPACT_ATOMS: atom_id res chain seq x y z
N MET A 1 -23.45 -10.99 -16.99
CA MET A 1 -24.18 -9.97 -16.15
C MET A 1 -23.21 -9.18 -15.27
N PHE A 2 -22.48 -9.79 -14.30
CA PHE A 2 -21.57 -9.01 -13.43
C PHE A 2 -20.43 -8.31 -14.19
N ASP A 3 -19.79 -8.93 -15.18
CA ASP A 3 -18.68 -8.30 -15.91
C ASP A 3 -19.14 -7.13 -16.77
N GLU A 4 -20.32 -7.20 -17.39
CA GLU A 4 -20.92 -6.08 -18.09
C GLU A 4 -21.24 -4.92 -17.13
N LYS A 5 -21.78 -5.23 -15.95
CA LYS A 5 -22.07 -4.25 -14.91
C LYS A 5 -20.81 -3.65 -14.32
N TYR A 6 -19.74 -4.41 -14.19
CA TYR A 6 -18.44 -3.89 -13.78
C TYR A 6 -17.93 -2.81 -14.75
N THR A 7 -17.99 -3.10 -16.05
CA THR A 7 -17.59 -2.15 -17.09
C THR A 7 -18.46 -0.89 -17.11
N GLU A 8 -19.75 -1.02 -16.80
CA GLU A 8 -20.70 0.10 -16.76
C GLU A 8 -20.54 0.95 -15.49
N ILE A 9 -20.31 0.33 -14.33
CA ILE A 9 -20.43 0.99 -13.01
C ILE A 9 -19.07 1.31 -12.38
N VAL A 10 -18.16 0.35 -12.36
CA VAL A 10 -16.90 0.45 -11.61
C VAL A 10 -15.79 1.06 -12.45
N GLU A 11 -15.63 0.55 -13.68
CA GLU A 11 -14.53 0.95 -14.55
C GLU A 11 -14.49 2.45 -14.87
N PRO A 12 -15.61 3.15 -15.16
CA PRO A 12 -15.60 4.59 -15.43
C PRO A 12 -15.09 5.44 -14.27
N LYS A 13 -15.19 4.93 -13.04
CA LYS A 13 -14.72 5.64 -11.83
C LYS A 13 -13.21 5.75 -11.75
N TYR A 14 -12.47 4.86 -12.39
CA TYR A 14 -11.02 4.97 -12.49
C TYR A 14 -10.57 6.11 -13.44
N GLY A 15 -11.39 6.52 -14.39
CA GLY A 15 -11.43 7.83 -15.08
C GLY A 15 -10.20 8.31 -15.86
N ILE A 16 -9.06 7.61 -15.86
CA ILE A 16 -7.84 8.04 -16.53
C ILE A 16 -7.56 7.17 -17.76
N LYS A 17 -7.11 7.81 -18.84
CA LYS A 17 -6.62 7.10 -20.02
C LYS A 17 -5.47 6.18 -19.63
N ARG A 18 -5.46 4.95 -20.16
CA ARG A 18 -4.42 3.96 -19.91
C ARG A 18 -3.09 4.37 -20.52
N ASP A 19 -3.17 4.89 -21.75
CA ASP A 19 -1.98 5.24 -22.51
C ASP A 19 -1.46 6.62 -22.11
N PHE A 20 -0.15 6.77 -22.14
CA PHE A 20 0.48 8.06 -21.97
C PHE A 20 0.29 8.90 -23.22
N THR A 21 0.04 10.18 -23.05
CA THR A 21 0.01 11.13 -24.17
C THR A 21 1.44 11.27 -24.71
N HIS A 22 1.63 11.12 -26.02
CA HIS A 22 2.94 11.30 -26.66
C HIS A 22 4.03 10.28 -26.27
N ASP A 23 3.70 9.00 -26.22
CA ASP A 23 4.62 7.91 -25.90
C ASP A 23 5.93 7.94 -26.72
N GLU A 24 5.89 8.35 -28.00
CA GLU A 24 7.08 8.47 -28.85
C GLU A 24 8.01 9.61 -28.43
N ILE A 25 7.47 10.74 -27.99
CA ILE A 25 8.25 11.89 -27.49
C ILE A 25 8.87 11.54 -26.13
N LEU A 26 8.12 10.85 -25.27
CA LEU A 26 8.59 10.40 -23.96
C LEU A 26 9.72 9.38 -24.08
N THR A 27 9.66 8.52 -25.09
CA THR A 27 10.67 7.50 -25.34
C THR A 27 12.06 8.09 -25.61
N ASN A 28 12.14 9.24 -26.27
CA ASN A 28 13.41 9.92 -26.55
C ASN A 28 13.98 10.66 -25.33
N ASN A 29 13.13 11.07 -24.36
CA ASN A 29 13.56 11.82 -23.18
C ASN A 29 13.94 10.92 -21.99
N ILE A 30 13.46 9.68 -21.96
CA ILE A 30 13.71 8.72 -20.85
C ILE A 30 15.21 8.39 -20.69
N TYR A 31 16.02 8.49 -21.73
CA TYR A 31 17.46 8.21 -21.65
C TYR A 31 18.33 9.45 -21.48
N ASN A 32 17.75 10.62 -21.48
CA ASN A 32 18.53 11.84 -21.32
C ASN A 32 18.92 11.98 -19.84
N LYS A 33 20.21 12.18 -19.62
CA LYS A 33 20.74 12.57 -18.34
C LYS A 33 20.20 13.97 -17.99
N HIS A 34 19.53 14.10 -16.85
CA HIS A 34 18.99 15.36 -16.37
C HIS A 34 19.70 15.81 -15.08
N GLN A 35 19.38 17.02 -14.60
CA GLN A 35 20.10 17.65 -13.49
C GLN A 35 20.09 16.84 -12.17
N TYR A 36 19.10 15.96 -11.94
CA TYR A 36 19.01 15.10 -10.77
C TYR A 36 19.40 13.64 -11.03
N SER A 37 19.94 13.33 -12.22
CA SER A 37 20.54 12.01 -12.45
C SER A 37 21.83 11.88 -11.64
N ILE A 38 22.09 10.67 -11.16
CA ILE A 38 23.29 10.34 -10.38
C ILE A 38 24.32 9.69 -11.30
N ASP A 39 25.53 10.23 -11.30
CA ASP A 39 26.63 9.69 -12.06
C ASP A 39 27.02 8.29 -11.54
N GLU A 40 27.44 7.41 -12.45
CA GLU A 40 27.76 6.02 -12.09
C GLU A 40 28.91 5.91 -11.07
N GLU A 41 29.85 6.86 -11.06
CA GLU A 41 30.93 6.92 -10.08
C GLU A 41 30.45 7.17 -8.64
N HIS A 42 29.23 7.70 -8.48
CA HIS A 42 28.59 7.94 -7.18
C HIS A 42 27.66 6.83 -6.77
N ARG A 43 27.51 5.78 -7.61
CA ARG A 43 26.69 4.61 -7.29
C ARG A 43 27.55 3.51 -6.69
N VAL A 44 27.05 2.94 -5.61
CA VAL A 44 27.66 1.76 -4.98
C VAL A 44 27.17 0.52 -5.73
N ASP A 45 28.10 -0.32 -6.18
CA ASP A 45 27.75 -1.60 -6.80
C ASP A 45 27.36 -2.62 -5.73
N MET A 46 26.09 -3.02 -5.74
CA MET A 46 25.54 -4.07 -4.86
C MET A 46 25.06 -5.29 -5.66
N THR A 47 25.44 -5.41 -6.94
CA THR A 47 25.01 -6.52 -7.81
C THR A 47 25.57 -7.88 -7.37
N GLY A 48 26.63 -7.89 -6.57
CA GLY A 48 27.25 -9.10 -6.02
C GLY A 48 26.53 -9.72 -4.82
N TYR A 49 25.60 -8.99 -4.19
CA TYR A 49 24.84 -9.49 -3.05
C TYR A 49 23.53 -10.17 -3.51
N ASP A 50 23.12 -11.22 -2.78
CA ASP A 50 21.80 -11.80 -3.02
C ASP A 50 20.71 -10.82 -2.60
N THR A 51 19.93 -10.40 -3.59
CA THR A 51 18.84 -9.45 -3.44
C THR A 51 17.52 -10.14 -3.72
N TYR A 52 16.57 -9.98 -2.83
CA TYR A 52 15.28 -10.66 -2.85
C TYR A 52 14.13 -9.65 -3.02
N SER A 53 13.18 -9.94 -3.91
CA SER A 53 11.87 -9.26 -3.95
C SER A 53 10.77 -10.23 -3.53
N ILE A 54 9.76 -9.72 -2.79
CA ILE A 54 8.58 -10.49 -2.37
C ILE A 54 7.35 -9.64 -2.65
N ASP A 55 6.57 -10.04 -3.65
CA ASP A 55 5.49 -9.25 -4.22
C ASP A 55 4.18 -10.06 -4.32
N PRO A 56 3.02 -9.40 -4.56
CA PRO A 56 1.80 -10.09 -4.95
C PRO A 56 1.97 -10.88 -6.25
N ASP A 57 1.19 -11.95 -6.41
CA ASP A 57 1.19 -12.71 -7.67
C ASP A 57 0.82 -11.81 -8.86
N GLY A 58 1.55 -11.96 -9.97
CA GLY A 58 1.37 -11.15 -11.18
C GLY A 58 1.87 -9.70 -11.08
N CYS A 59 2.61 -9.33 -10.04
CA CYS A 59 3.24 -8.02 -9.93
C CYS A 59 4.25 -7.78 -11.07
N ASN A 60 4.18 -6.61 -11.70
CA ASN A 60 5.11 -6.17 -12.74
C ASN A 60 5.82 -4.84 -12.40
N ASP A 61 5.52 -4.28 -11.24
CA ASP A 61 5.97 -2.98 -10.77
C ASP A 61 6.54 -3.07 -9.35
N ALA A 62 7.48 -4.03 -9.13
CA ALA A 62 8.16 -4.21 -7.85
C ALA A 62 8.96 -2.95 -7.49
N ASP A 63 8.50 -2.26 -6.45
CA ASP A 63 9.11 -1.04 -5.95
C ASP A 63 10.33 -1.31 -5.06
N ASP A 64 10.32 -2.42 -4.32
CA ASP A 64 11.28 -2.72 -3.26
C ASP A 64 11.86 -4.13 -3.34
N ALA A 65 13.08 -4.25 -2.86
CA ALA A 65 13.80 -5.49 -2.66
C ALA A 65 14.70 -5.33 -1.43
N PHE A 66 15.25 -6.42 -0.92
CA PHE A 66 16.16 -6.36 0.22
C PHE A 66 17.31 -7.35 0.10
N SER A 67 18.41 -7.02 0.78
CA SER A 67 19.55 -7.92 0.97
C SER A 67 19.90 -8.02 2.46
N ILE A 68 20.21 -9.22 2.91
CA ILE A 68 20.74 -9.49 4.24
C ILE A 68 22.01 -10.30 4.09
N TYR A 69 23.12 -9.74 4.52
CA TYR A 69 24.44 -10.36 4.31
C TYR A 69 25.39 -10.09 5.47
N THR A 70 26.43 -10.91 5.57
CA THR A 70 27.52 -10.74 6.54
C THR A 70 28.80 -10.34 5.82
N GLU A 71 29.44 -9.28 6.28
CA GLU A 71 30.72 -8.78 5.81
C GLU A 71 31.55 -8.31 7.01
N ASP A 72 32.84 -8.65 7.06
CA ASP A 72 33.73 -8.31 8.16
C ASP A 72 33.16 -8.64 9.56
N ASP A 73 32.55 -9.81 9.68
CA ASP A 73 31.86 -10.29 10.87
C ASP A 73 30.69 -9.41 11.37
N LYS A 74 30.11 -8.59 10.51
CA LYS A 74 28.97 -7.75 10.79
C LYS A 74 27.78 -8.19 9.92
N LEU A 75 26.59 -8.18 10.52
CA LEU A 75 25.36 -8.44 9.81
C LEU A 75 24.81 -7.11 9.25
N TYR A 76 24.56 -7.07 7.96
CA TYR A 76 23.99 -5.92 7.27
C TYR A 76 22.59 -6.22 6.75
N PHE A 77 21.75 -5.20 6.83
CA PHE A 77 20.41 -5.18 6.26
C PHE A 77 20.29 -3.99 5.32
N ALA A 78 19.94 -4.26 4.08
CA ALA A 78 19.77 -3.28 3.01
C ALA A 78 18.37 -3.36 2.44
N ILE A 79 17.67 -2.23 2.38
CA ILE A 79 16.38 -2.08 1.71
C ILE A 79 16.62 -1.28 0.45
N HIS A 80 16.38 -1.88 -0.71
CA HIS A 80 16.57 -1.29 -2.03
C HIS A 80 15.24 -0.80 -2.57
N ILE A 81 15.16 0.47 -2.92
CA ILE A 81 13.96 1.08 -3.50
C ILE A 81 14.27 1.49 -4.92
N ALA A 82 13.46 1.03 -5.87
CA ALA A 82 13.56 1.41 -7.28
C ALA A 82 13.69 2.92 -7.44
N ASP A 83 14.56 3.36 -8.36
CA ASP A 83 14.79 4.78 -8.60
C ASP A 83 14.30 5.23 -9.98
N PRO A 84 12.95 5.34 -10.20
CA PRO A 84 12.42 5.80 -11.48
C PRO A 84 12.79 7.25 -11.80
N THR A 85 13.13 8.05 -10.76
CA THR A 85 13.50 9.46 -10.94
C THR A 85 14.83 9.66 -11.68
N GLU A 86 15.60 8.60 -11.94
CA GLU A 86 16.74 8.62 -12.86
C GLU A 86 16.34 8.85 -14.32
N TYR A 87 15.11 8.52 -14.65
CA TYR A 87 14.58 8.50 -16.02
C TYR A 87 13.54 9.58 -16.28
N ILE A 88 13.26 10.44 -15.30
CA ILE A 88 12.20 11.45 -15.35
C ILE A 88 12.81 12.80 -15.06
N GLU A 89 12.75 13.70 -16.01
CA GLU A 89 13.17 15.09 -15.83
C GLU A 89 12.03 15.92 -15.24
N LEU A 90 12.32 16.69 -14.17
CA LEU A 90 11.35 17.61 -13.57
C LEU A 90 10.92 18.68 -14.61
N ASN A 91 9.66 19.08 -14.54
CA ASN A 91 9.04 20.06 -15.46
C ASN A 91 9.00 19.60 -16.93
N SER A 92 9.19 18.29 -17.18
CA SER A 92 8.97 17.69 -18.49
C SER A 92 7.50 17.31 -18.68
N THR A 93 7.08 17.07 -19.92
CA THR A 93 5.74 16.54 -20.23
C THR A 93 5.48 15.21 -19.51
N LEU A 94 6.52 14.36 -19.36
CA LEU A 94 6.40 13.11 -18.60
C LEU A 94 6.13 13.39 -17.11
N TRP A 95 6.85 14.34 -16.51
CA TRP A 95 6.61 14.73 -15.14
C TRP A 95 5.18 15.24 -14.92
N ASP A 96 4.68 16.07 -15.83
CA ASP A 96 3.30 16.59 -15.77
C ASP A 96 2.27 15.45 -15.84
N ASP A 97 2.47 14.46 -16.71
CA ASP A 97 1.61 13.27 -16.79
C ASP A 97 1.65 12.46 -15.51
N ILE A 98 2.82 12.27 -14.91
CA ILE A 98 2.99 11.58 -13.62
C ILE A 98 2.29 12.33 -12.49
N VAL A 99 2.46 13.66 -12.41
CA VAL A 99 1.76 14.49 -11.44
C VAL A 99 0.26 14.36 -11.63
N ASN A 100 -0.22 14.39 -12.88
CA ASN A 100 -1.65 14.23 -13.19
C ASN A 100 -2.20 12.87 -12.78
N ARG A 101 -1.45 11.78 -12.92
CA ARG A 101 -1.84 10.44 -12.48
C ARG A 101 -1.75 10.27 -10.97
N THR A 102 -0.71 10.81 -10.35
CA THR A 102 -0.43 10.84 -8.91
C THR A 102 -0.21 9.45 -8.29
N THR A 103 -0.90 8.42 -8.75
CA THR A 103 -0.77 7.05 -8.27
C THR A 103 -1.22 6.03 -9.32
N THR A 104 -0.60 4.85 -9.30
CA THR A 104 -1.08 3.69 -10.05
C THR A 104 -2.43 3.22 -9.50
N LYS A 105 -3.32 2.77 -10.37
CA LYS A 105 -4.63 2.25 -10.03
C LYS A 105 -4.72 0.77 -10.37
N TYR A 106 -5.34 -0.01 -9.51
CA TYR A 106 -5.41 -1.47 -9.62
C TYR A 106 -6.86 -1.94 -9.68
N PRO A 107 -7.55 -1.79 -10.83
CA PRO A 107 -8.89 -2.34 -11.02
C PRO A 107 -8.85 -3.88 -11.03
N SER A 108 -9.79 -4.53 -10.35
CA SER A 108 -9.76 -5.97 -10.06
C SER A 108 -9.85 -6.88 -11.28
N ASN A 109 -10.42 -6.41 -12.40
CA ASN A 109 -10.62 -7.24 -13.61
C ASN A 109 -9.72 -6.84 -14.79
N ARG A 110 -8.78 -5.91 -14.59
CA ARG A 110 -7.97 -5.35 -15.68
C ARG A 110 -6.54 -5.16 -15.24
N LYS A 111 -5.67 -5.00 -16.22
CA LYS A 111 -4.29 -4.61 -15.96
C LYS A 111 -4.25 -3.28 -15.21
N PRO A 112 -3.26 -3.07 -14.34
CA PRO A 112 -3.05 -1.80 -13.66
C PRO A 112 -3.01 -0.62 -14.64
N ILE A 113 -3.52 0.52 -14.20
CA ILE A 113 -3.36 1.81 -14.88
C ILE A 113 -2.16 2.48 -14.21
N HIS A 114 -0.99 2.27 -14.79
CA HIS A 114 0.26 2.69 -14.17
C HIS A 114 0.41 4.21 -14.12
N MET A 115 1.06 4.70 -13.06
CA MET A 115 1.52 6.08 -12.96
C MET A 115 2.68 6.33 -13.93
N MET A 116 3.56 5.35 -14.08
CA MET A 116 4.73 5.41 -14.95
C MET A 116 4.47 4.78 -16.32
N PRO A 117 5.09 5.26 -17.43
CA PRO A 117 5.07 4.57 -18.71
C PRO A 117 5.80 3.23 -18.65
N ASN A 118 5.40 2.29 -19.49
CA ASN A 118 5.96 0.92 -19.52
C ASN A 118 7.48 0.88 -19.59
N LYS A 119 8.10 1.85 -20.27
CA LYS A 119 9.55 1.90 -20.41
C LYS A 119 10.25 2.28 -19.10
N VAL A 120 9.70 3.24 -18.35
CA VAL A 120 10.21 3.58 -17.01
C VAL A 120 10.01 2.39 -16.07
N LEU A 121 8.85 1.70 -16.14
CA LEU A 121 8.62 0.47 -15.38
C LEU A 121 9.69 -0.58 -15.67
N ALA A 122 9.96 -0.86 -16.95
CA ALA A 122 10.95 -1.86 -17.35
C ALA A 122 12.38 -1.51 -16.89
N LEU A 123 12.73 -0.21 -16.84
CA LEU A 123 14.04 0.25 -16.38
C LEU A 123 14.17 0.24 -14.85
N SER A 124 13.08 0.48 -14.12
CA SER A 124 13.10 0.76 -12.68
C SER A 124 12.68 -0.42 -11.82
N SER A 125 11.70 -1.22 -12.26
CA SER A 125 11.14 -2.30 -11.44
C SER A 125 12.22 -3.27 -10.98
N LEU A 126 12.23 -3.57 -9.68
CA LEU A 126 13.10 -4.54 -9.02
C LEU A 126 12.58 -5.98 -9.16
N GLN A 127 11.77 -6.22 -10.17
CA GLN A 127 11.31 -7.56 -10.51
C GLN A 127 12.47 -8.45 -10.92
N GLY A 128 12.40 -9.72 -10.56
CA GLY A 128 13.42 -10.71 -10.91
C GLY A 128 13.61 -10.88 -12.43
N ASP A 129 14.84 -10.92 -12.86
CA ASP A 129 15.25 -10.97 -14.26
C ASP A 129 16.25 -12.08 -14.52
N HIS A 130 16.15 -12.74 -15.69
CA HIS A 130 17.09 -13.75 -16.17
C HIS A 130 18.28 -13.16 -16.94
N HIS A 131 18.17 -11.92 -17.43
CA HIS A 131 19.15 -11.33 -18.36
C HIS A 131 20.24 -10.50 -17.67
N GLY A 132 20.22 -10.40 -16.34
CA GLY A 132 21.23 -9.64 -15.60
C GLY A 132 21.08 -8.13 -15.72
N ASN A 133 19.85 -7.65 -15.96
CA ASN A 133 19.60 -6.21 -16.05
C ASN A 133 19.79 -5.53 -14.69
N ILE A 134 20.84 -4.73 -14.61
CA ILE A 134 21.16 -3.92 -13.45
C ILE A 134 20.11 -2.82 -13.31
N LYS A 135 19.61 -2.63 -12.09
CA LYS A 135 18.63 -1.61 -11.73
C LYS A 135 19.23 -0.55 -10.84
N LYS A 136 18.82 0.69 -11.06
CA LYS A 136 19.19 1.82 -10.20
C LYS A 136 18.24 1.87 -9.00
N ALA A 137 18.81 1.95 -7.80
CA ALA A 137 18.05 2.00 -6.57
C ALA A 137 18.59 3.07 -5.60
N ILE A 138 17.74 3.50 -4.68
CA ILE A 138 18.13 4.18 -3.44
C ILE A 138 18.06 3.15 -2.32
N THR A 139 19.16 2.93 -1.63
CA THR A 139 19.30 1.88 -0.64
C THR A 139 19.43 2.47 0.76
N ILE A 140 18.61 1.99 1.68
CA ILE A 140 18.75 2.23 3.11
C ILE A 140 19.53 1.06 3.69
N LEU A 141 20.76 1.33 4.11
CA LEU A 141 21.69 0.33 4.65
C LEU A 141 21.92 0.55 6.14
N THR A 142 21.80 -0.50 6.93
CA THR A 142 22.15 -0.50 8.35
C THR A 142 22.87 -1.77 8.77
N GLU A 143 23.74 -1.66 9.78
CA GLU A 143 24.24 -2.79 10.54
C GLU A 143 23.14 -3.29 11.50
N VAL A 144 23.06 -4.59 11.72
CA VAL A 144 22.10 -5.24 12.61
C VAL A 144 22.85 -6.01 13.67
N ASP A 145 22.44 -5.87 14.93
CA ASP A 145 22.98 -6.68 16.01
C ASP A 145 22.62 -8.16 15.83
N LYS A 146 23.61 -9.03 15.85
CA LYS A 146 23.43 -10.47 15.56
C LYS A 146 22.62 -11.21 16.63
N THR A 147 22.44 -10.62 17.82
CA THR A 147 21.76 -11.26 18.96
C THR A 147 20.33 -10.76 19.10
N SER A 148 20.12 -9.45 19.09
CA SER A 148 18.81 -8.83 19.24
C SER A 148 18.08 -8.63 17.91
N PHE A 149 18.80 -8.70 16.78
CA PHE A 149 18.30 -8.37 15.44
C PHE A 149 17.79 -6.92 15.32
N GLU A 150 18.25 -6.04 16.19
CA GLU A 150 17.93 -4.62 16.14
C GLU A 150 18.83 -3.88 15.15
N PRO A 151 18.27 -3.00 14.30
CA PRO A 151 19.06 -2.08 13.50
C PRO A 151 19.91 -1.16 14.38
N VAL A 152 21.21 -1.11 14.11
CA VAL A 152 22.13 -0.22 14.81
C VAL A 152 21.98 1.20 14.24
N ASN A 153 22.11 2.24 15.11
CA ASN A 153 21.84 3.65 14.76
C ASN A 153 22.81 4.31 13.74
N LYS A 154 23.42 3.52 12.85
CA LYS A 154 24.27 4.01 11.75
C LYS A 154 23.62 3.68 10.41
N ILE A 155 22.47 4.30 10.15
CA ILE A 155 21.75 4.11 8.91
C ILE A 155 22.37 5.01 7.82
N LYS A 156 22.56 4.44 6.63
CA LYS A 156 23.12 5.16 5.46
C LYS A 156 22.10 5.16 4.32
N ILE A 157 22.04 6.27 3.61
CA ILE A 157 21.40 6.35 2.30
C ILE A 157 22.48 6.18 1.25
N LEU A 158 22.32 5.21 0.36
CA LEU A 158 23.23 4.93 -0.75
C LEU A 158 22.45 4.98 -2.06
N PHE A 159 23.10 5.45 -3.11
CA PHE A 159 22.59 5.33 -4.47
C PHE A 159 23.32 4.12 -5.08
N THR A 160 22.57 3.11 -5.47
CA THR A 160 23.13 1.79 -5.77
C THR A 160 22.75 1.28 -7.13
N ASN A 161 23.58 0.37 -7.63
CA ASN A 161 23.25 -0.55 -8.69
C ASN A 161 22.96 -1.91 -8.07
N VAL A 162 21.78 -2.48 -8.35
CA VAL A 162 21.33 -3.77 -7.81
C VAL A 162 20.88 -4.71 -8.93
N PHE A 163 20.89 -5.99 -8.64
CA PHE A 163 20.35 -7.01 -9.53
C PHE A 163 19.55 -8.03 -8.74
N VAL A 164 18.27 -8.20 -9.11
CA VAL A 164 17.41 -9.24 -8.56
C VAL A 164 17.39 -10.42 -9.52
N LYS A 165 18.00 -11.56 -9.11
CA LYS A 165 17.94 -12.80 -9.87
C LYS A 165 16.49 -13.28 -9.97
N LYS A 166 16.12 -13.91 -11.08
CA LYS A 166 14.75 -14.46 -11.24
C LYS A 166 14.38 -15.43 -10.11
N ASP A 167 15.33 -16.24 -9.68
CA ASP A 167 15.14 -17.23 -8.62
C ASP A 167 15.08 -16.61 -7.22
N ASN A 168 15.35 -15.31 -7.09
CA ASN A 168 15.23 -14.52 -5.86
C ASN A 168 14.00 -13.62 -5.83
N ALA A 169 13.12 -13.73 -6.82
CA ALA A 169 11.84 -13.03 -6.87
C ALA A 169 10.69 -13.99 -6.52
N TYR A 170 9.98 -13.71 -5.45
CA TYR A 170 8.97 -14.59 -4.88
C TYR A 170 7.62 -13.90 -4.76
N THR A 171 6.55 -14.69 -4.84
CA THR A 171 5.28 -14.27 -4.30
C THR A 171 5.24 -14.45 -2.79
N TYR A 172 4.36 -13.74 -2.07
CA TYR A 172 4.18 -13.93 -0.62
C TYR A 172 3.93 -15.40 -0.25
N LYS A 173 3.19 -16.13 -1.08
CA LYS A 173 2.92 -17.55 -0.91
C LYS A 173 4.18 -18.39 -1.03
N GLN A 174 4.99 -18.17 -2.06
CA GLN A 174 6.26 -18.87 -2.25
C GLN A 174 7.24 -18.57 -1.12
N ALA A 175 7.40 -17.29 -0.76
CA ALA A 175 8.27 -16.87 0.33
C ALA A 175 7.85 -17.49 1.67
N SER A 176 6.55 -17.64 1.92
CA SER A 176 6.04 -18.26 3.15
C SER A 176 6.39 -19.74 3.27
N ILE A 177 6.49 -20.46 2.16
CA ILE A 177 6.90 -21.88 2.13
C ILE A 177 8.40 -22.02 2.39
N LEU A 178 9.19 -21.08 1.87
CA LEU A 178 10.66 -21.12 1.91
C LEU A 178 11.26 -20.34 3.09
N CYS A 179 10.44 -19.84 4.02
CA CYS A 179 10.90 -18.97 5.09
C CYS A 179 11.93 -19.60 6.04
N ASP A 180 11.91 -20.93 6.20
CA ASP A 180 12.88 -21.67 7.00
C ASP A 180 14.12 -22.11 6.19
N GLU A 181 14.00 -22.20 4.86
CA GLU A 181 15.07 -22.65 3.97
C GLU A 181 16.00 -21.49 3.55
N ILE A 182 15.43 -20.30 3.33
CA ILE A 182 16.19 -19.11 2.92
C ILE A 182 16.59 -18.32 4.17
N GLN A 183 17.89 -18.35 4.49
CA GLN A 183 18.43 -17.67 5.68
C GLN A 183 18.05 -16.19 5.76
N ALA A 184 18.03 -15.49 4.62
CA ALA A 184 17.65 -14.06 4.55
C ALA A 184 16.21 -13.85 5.03
N PHE A 185 15.28 -14.76 4.74
CA PHE A 185 13.89 -14.65 5.19
C PHE A 185 13.78 -14.87 6.70
N ASN A 186 14.46 -15.89 7.23
CA ASN A 186 14.46 -16.16 8.68
C ASN A 186 15.04 -14.96 9.46
N ILE A 187 16.16 -14.41 9.01
CA ILE A 187 16.76 -13.22 9.64
C ILE A 187 15.85 -12.00 9.46
N GLY A 188 15.28 -11.81 8.26
CA GLY A 188 14.36 -10.73 7.96
C GLY A 188 13.12 -10.71 8.87
N LEU A 189 12.55 -11.87 9.16
CA LEU A 189 11.44 -12.01 10.12
C LEU A 189 11.85 -11.56 11.52
N LYS A 190 13.07 -11.89 11.99
CA LYS A 190 13.57 -11.46 13.30
C LYS A 190 13.81 -9.94 13.34
N ILE A 191 14.39 -9.37 12.27
CA ILE A 191 14.57 -7.90 12.15
C ILE A 191 13.21 -7.20 12.16
N SER A 192 12.25 -7.72 11.40
CA SER A 192 10.91 -7.11 11.34
C SER A 192 10.19 -7.15 12.68
N GLU A 193 10.30 -8.24 13.43
CA GLU A 193 9.70 -8.35 14.77
C GLU A 193 10.37 -7.37 15.74
N SER A 194 11.69 -7.22 15.69
CA SER A 194 12.42 -6.23 16.49
C SER A 194 11.97 -4.80 16.18
N CYS A 195 11.87 -4.43 14.89
CA CYS A 195 11.34 -3.13 14.45
C CYS A 195 9.91 -2.88 14.97
N LYS A 196 9.04 -3.88 14.85
CA LYS A 196 7.66 -3.83 15.33
C LYS A 196 7.58 -3.63 16.84
N GLN A 197 8.35 -4.38 17.60
CA GLN A 197 8.40 -4.26 19.07
C GLN A 197 8.84 -2.84 19.47
N ARG A 198 9.88 -2.31 18.86
CA ARG A 198 10.40 -0.97 19.13
C ARG A 198 9.34 0.11 18.91
N ARG A 199 8.64 0.09 17.77
CA ARG A 199 7.60 1.09 17.48
C ARG A 199 6.30 0.88 18.25
N SER A 200 6.01 -0.35 18.70
CA SER A 200 4.81 -0.68 19.48
C SER A 200 4.76 0.05 20.83
N LEU A 201 5.89 0.44 21.37
CA LEU A 201 5.98 1.27 22.57
C LEU A 201 5.25 2.62 22.38
N ASN A 202 5.31 3.19 21.17
CA ASN A 202 4.65 4.46 20.84
C ASN A 202 3.16 4.32 20.52
N THR A 203 2.70 3.11 20.15
CA THR A 203 1.31 2.83 19.77
C THR A 203 0.50 2.14 20.86
N LYS A 204 1.00 2.08 22.10
CA LYS A 204 0.38 1.32 23.21
C LYS A 204 0.08 -0.14 22.86
N GLY A 205 0.91 -0.75 22.02
CA GLY A 205 0.76 -2.16 21.64
C GLY A 205 -0.43 -2.44 20.72
N ILE A 206 -0.98 -1.43 20.03
CA ILE A 206 -2.05 -1.63 19.05
C ILE A 206 -1.56 -2.53 17.93
N LYS A 207 -2.33 -3.56 17.65
CA LYS A 207 -2.04 -4.57 16.64
C LYS A 207 -3.10 -4.49 15.53
N LEU A 208 -2.83 -3.70 14.51
CA LEU A 208 -3.74 -3.49 13.38
C LEU A 208 -3.94 -4.73 12.50
N ASN A 209 -2.98 -5.66 12.47
CA ASN A 209 -2.92 -6.74 11.49
C ASN A 209 -3.11 -8.16 12.07
N GLU A 210 -3.61 -8.29 13.30
CA GLU A 210 -3.77 -9.62 13.93
C GLU A 210 -4.96 -10.42 13.44
N VAL A 211 -5.93 -9.76 12.83
CA VAL A 211 -7.15 -10.44 12.39
C VAL A 211 -7.05 -10.77 10.91
N SER A 212 -7.07 -12.07 10.60
CA SER A 212 -7.23 -12.53 9.23
C SER A 212 -8.65 -12.27 8.78
N THR A 213 -8.80 -11.55 7.67
CA THR A 213 -10.07 -11.39 6.97
C THR A 213 -9.91 -11.85 5.54
N ALA A 214 -10.86 -12.66 5.07
CA ALA A 214 -10.96 -12.99 3.66
C ALA A 214 -11.40 -11.76 2.87
N TYR A 215 -10.89 -11.64 1.67
CA TYR A 215 -11.23 -10.57 0.75
C TYR A 215 -11.54 -11.12 -0.65
N PRO A 216 -12.40 -10.47 -1.42
CA PRO A 216 -12.73 -10.92 -2.76
C PRO A 216 -11.55 -10.67 -3.70
N ILE A 217 -11.18 -11.70 -4.46
CA ILE A 217 -10.25 -11.60 -5.59
C ILE A 217 -10.97 -12.00 -6.88
N TYR A 218 -10.41 -11.59 -8.01
CA TYR A 218 -10.92 -11.91 -9.34
C TYR A 218 -9.78 -12.37 -10.22
N ASP A 219 -9.88 -13.62 -10.68
CA ASP A 219 -8.91 -14.25 -11.57
C ASP A 219 -9.59 -15.06 -12.68
N ALA A 220 -8.86 -15.97 -13.31
CA ALA A 220 -9.39 -16.83 -14.37
C ALA A 220 -10.55 -17.75 -13.93
N SER A 221 -10.66 -18.06 -12.64
CA SER A 221 -11.76 -18.82 -12.05
C SER A 221 -13.00 -17.98 -11.69
N GLY A 222 -12.89 -16.65 -11.85
CA GLY A 222 -13.93 -15.69 -11.49
C GLY A 222 -13.70 -15.06 -10.10
N ALA A 223 -14.77 -14.49 -9.54
CA ALA A 223 -14.70 -13.88 -8.21
C ALA A 223 -14.84 -14.94 -7.11
N HIS A 224 -13.91 -14.95 -6.17
CA HIS A 224 -13.95 -15.83 -5.00
C HIS A 224 -13.31 -15.17 -3.77
N LEU A 225 -13.57 -15.74 -2.58
CA LEU A 225 -12.93 -15.27 -1.35
C LEU A 225 -11.55 -15.91 -1.21
N TYR A 226 -10.57 -15.09 -0.89
CA TYR A 226 -9.22 -15.52 -0.56
C TYR A 226 -8.87 -15.08 0.86
N GLU A 227 -8.26 -15.98 1.61
CA GLU A 227 -7.74 -15.70 2.95
C GLU A 227 -6.25 -16.03 2.97
N ASP A 228 -5.44 -15.03 3.32
CA ASP A 228 -4.00 -15.23 3.46
C ASP A 228 -3.71 -16.30 4.52
N THR A 229 -2.83 -17.21 4.21
CA THR A 229 -2.29 -18.16 5.20
C THR A 229 -1.51 -17.42 6.30
N PHE A 230 -1.26 -18.08 7.42
CA PHE A 230 -0.44 -17.49 8.49
C PHE A 230 0.95 -17.08 7.97
N GLY A 231 1.60 -17.94 7.17
CA GLY A 231 2.90 -17.64 6.58
C GLY A 231 2.88 -16.46 5.62
N GLU A 232 1.85 -16.35 4.76
CA GLU A 232 1.70 -15.17 3.87
C GLU A 232 1.55 -13.88 4.67
N ARG A 233 0.76 -13.89 5.74
CA ARG A 233 0.64 -12.73 6.64
C ARG A 233 1.96 -12.35 7.31
N MET A 234 2.77 -13.34 7.73
CA MET A 234 4.10 -13.10 8.27
C MET A 234 5.02 -12.44 7.25
N MET A 235 5.03 -12.90 6.00
CA MET A 235 5.85 -12.30 4.94
C MET A 235 5.36 -10.88 4.60
N LYS A 236 4.05 -10.67 4.48
CA LYS A 236 3.46 -9.33 4.28
C LYS A 236 3.82 -8.37 5.42
N GLN A 237 3.79 -8.84 6.66
CA GLN A 237 4.19 -8.07 7.83
C GLN A 237 5.68 -7.73 7.79
N MET A 238 6.55 -8.67 7.42
CA MET A 238 7.99 -8.44 7.28
C MET A 238 8.27 -7.30 6.28
N ILE A 239 7.74 -7.38 5.09
CA ILE A 239 7.93 -6.34 4.05
C ILE A 239 7.33 -5.00 4.50
N ALA A 240 6.17 -5.01 5.15
CA ALA A 240 5.57 -3.79 5.70
C ALA A 240 6.46 -3.13 6.78
N GLU A 241 7.08 -3.90 7.68
CA GLU A 241 7.99 -3.36 8.68
C GLU A 241 9.28 -2.80 8.06
N PHE A 242 9.80 -3.42 7.01
CA PHE A 242 10.93 -2.89 6.23
C PHE A 242 10.58 -1.54 5.60
N ALA A 243 9.41 -1.46 4.98
CA ALA A 243 8.91 -0.21 4.41
C ALA A 243 8.70 0.88 5.50
N ILE A 244 8.12 0.51 6.65
CA ILE A 244 7.92 1.45 7.77
C ILE A 244 9.26 1.98 8.27
N PHE A 245 10.26 1.10 8.44
CA PHE A 245 11.60 1.49 8.88
C PHE A 245 12.25 2.48 7.91
N ALA A 246 12.24 2.18 6.60
CA ALA A 246 12.81 3.06 5.58
C ALA A 246 12.06 4.40 5.49
N ASN A 247 10.73 4.38 5.49
CA ASN A 247 9.88 5.57 5.41
C ASN A 247 10.08 6.50 6.62
N ALA A 248 10.20 5.94 7.82
CA ALA A 248 10.43 6.73 9.04
C ALA A 248 11.83 7.37 9.02
N PHE A 249 12.86 6.59 8.67
CA PHE A 249 14.21 7.11 8.56
C PHE A 249 14.33 8.23 7.53
N VAL A 250 13.76 8.06 6.35
CA VAL A 250 13.77 9.09 5.30
C VAL A 250 12.96 10.32 5.73
N GLY A 251 11.82 10.14 6.40
CA GLY A 251 11.04 11.25 6.95
C GLY A 251 11.83 12.10 7.93
N GLU A 252 12.51 11.47 8.89
CA GLU A 252 13.40 12.14 9.83
C GLU A 252 14.58 12.83 9.10
N TYR A 253 15.19 12.15 8.13
CA TYR A 253 16.31 12.66 7.35
C TYR A 253 15.94 13.92 6.55
N LEU A 254 14.79 13.94 5.89
CA LEU A 254 14.27 15.10 5.17
C LEU A 254 13.98 16.27 6.12
N LYS A 255 13.37 16.00 7.27
CA LYS A 255 13.12 17.02 8.30
C LYS A 255 14.43 17.66 8.78
N ILE A 256 15.44 16.87 9.14
CA ILE A 256 16.70 17.38 9.69
C ILE A 256 17.47 18.19 8.64
N ASN A 257 17.51 17.74 7.39
CA ASN A 257 18.37 18.35 6.37
C ASN A 257 17.74 19.51 5.60
N LEU A 258 16.40 19.49 5.41
CA LEU A 258 15.68 20.50 4.62
C LEU A 258 14.51 21.11 5.38
N ASN A 259 13.96 20.41 6.35
CA ASN A 259 12.64 20.67 6.96
C ASN A 259 11.51 20.79 5.91
N MET A 260 11.62 20.04 4.82
CA MET A 260 10.73 20.05 3.66
C MET A 260 10.47 18.62 3.19
N GLY A 261 9.27 18.37 2.64
CA GLY A 261 8.90 17.09 2.07
C GLY A 261 7.40 16.92 1.93
N ILE A 262 6.97 15.71 1.56
CA ILE A 262 5.58 15.29 1.67
C ILE A 262 5.51 14.19 2.72
N PHE A 263 4.91 14.52 3.85
CA PHE A 263 4.81 13.62 5.00
C PHE A 263 3.46 12.91 5.00
N ARG A 264 3.48 11.69 5.51
CA ARG A 264 2.28 10.89 5.77
C ARG A 264 1.94 11.00 7.24
N THR A 265 0.87 11.69 7.56
CA THR A 265 0.51 12.07 8.94
C THR A 265 -0.76 11.36 9.39
N CYS A 266 -0.89 11.14 10.68
CA CYS A 266 -2.13 10.61 11.28
C CYS A 266 -2.23 11.08 12.71
N ASN A 267 -3.04 12.09 12.95
CA ASN A 267 -3.25 12.63 14.29
C ASN A 267 -4.29 11.79 15.04
N ALA A 268 -3.81 10.94 15.92
CA ALA A 268 -4.61 10.03 16.72
C ALA A 268 -4.17 9.96 18.20
N SER A 269 -3.22 10.77 18.63
CA SER A 269 -2.61 10.70 19.95
C SER A 269 -3.63 10.79 21.10
N THR A 270 -4.57 11.73 21.02
CA THR A 270 -5.63 11.90 22.03
C THR A 270 -6.55 10.69 22.08
N TRP A 271 -6.95 10.17 20.91
CA TRP A 271 -7.78 8.97 20.82
C TRP A 271 -7.03 7.73 21.35
N LEU A 272 -5.75 7.56 21.00
CA LEU A 272 -4.92 6.47 21.51
C LEU A 272 -4.85 6.46 23.06
N GLN A 273 -4.88 7.64 23.70
CA GLN A 273 -4.91 7.73 25.16
C GLN A 273 -6.20 7.21 25.79
N THR A 274 -7.32 7.24 25.06
CA THR A 274 -8.63 6.79 25.53
C THR A 274 -8.83 5.28 25.38
N LEU A 275 -8.02 4.62 24.54
CA LEU A 275 -8.14 3.18 24.33
C LEU A 275 -7.66 2.39 25.54
N TYR A 276 -8.40 1.32 25.83
CA TYR A 276 -7.95 0.35 26.84
C TYR A 276 -6.85 -0.56 26.26
N ASN A 277 -5.95 -1.01 27.13
CA ASN A 277 -4.85 -1.87 26.72
C ASN A 277 -5.37 -3.20 26.19
N GLY A 278 -4.83 -3.64 25.06
CA GLY A 278 -5.14 -4.94 24.47
C GLY A 278 -6.35 -4.93 23.54
N ILE A 279 -6.91 -3.76 23.19
CA ILE A 279 -7.92 -3.69 22.12
C ILE A 279 -7.34 -4.20 20.80
N THR A 280 -8.03 -5.14 20.17
CA THR A 280 -7.58 -5.78 18.91
C THR A 280 -8.76 -6.08 18.00
N GLY A 281 -8.46 -6.49 16.77
CA GLY A 281 -9.45 -7.03 15.85
C GLY A 281 -10.56 -6.06 15.45
N ASP A 282 -11.79 -6.55 15.40
CA ASP A 282 -12.95 -5.79 14.91
C ASP A 282 -13.27 -4.61 15.81
N GLU A 283 -13.08 -4.72 17.13
CA GLU A 283 -13.30 -3.60 18.06
C GLU A 283 -12.36 -2.44 17.73
N LEU A 284 -11.09 -2.72 17.49
CA LEU A 284 -10.10 -1.70 17.11
C LEU A 284 -10.44 -1.06 15.76
N LEU A 285 -10.77 -1.86 14.75
CA LEU A 285 -11.16 -1.35 13.43
C LEU A 285 -12.41 -0.46 13.54
N GLN A 286 -13.37 -0.85 14.34
CA GLN A 286 -14.58 -0.07 14.56
C GLN A 286 -14.27 1.26 15.26
N GLU A 287 -13.43 1.27 16.28
CA GLU A 287 -13.00 2.50 16.95
C GLU A 287 -12.30 3.45 15.97
N ILE A 288 -11.41 2.94 15.10
CA ILE A 288 -10.73 3.73 14.06
C ILE A 288 -11.76 4.36 13.11
N ILE A 289 -12.72 3.58 12.63
CA ILE A 289 -13.75 4.05 11.69
C ILE A 289 -14.67 5.06 12.37
N THR A 290 -15.16 4.76 13.58
CA THR A 290 -16.11 5.60 14.30
C THR A 290 -15.51 6.96 14.66
N ASN A 291 -14.23 7.00 15.02
CA ASN A 291 -13.53 8.23 15.35
C ASN A 291 -12.94 8.95 14.13
N GLY A 292 -13.16 8.42 12.91
CA GLY A 292 -12.70 9.03 11.67
C GLY A 292 -11.18 9.11 11.57
N ILE A 293 -10.45 8.21 12.27
CA ILE A 293 -9.00 8.17 12.28
C ILE A 293 -8.48 7.76 10.91
N ARG A 294 -7.70 8.63 10.31
CA ARG A 294 -7.15 8.40 8.97
C ARG A 294 -5.81 9.09 8.81
N ALA A 295 -5.00 8.55 7.92
CA ALA A 295 -3.76 9.19 7.55
C ALA A 295 -3.95 10.08 6.32
N ASP A 296 -3.25 11.21 6.30
CA ASP A 296 -3.29 12.25 5.27
C ASP A 296 -1.89 12.55 4.72
N TYR A 297 -1.81 13.29 3.62
CA TYR A 297 -0.55 13.85 3.11
C TYR A 297 -0.48 15.33 3.43
N MET A 298 0.65 15.77 3.96
CA MET A 298 0.93 17.16 4.30
C MET A 298 2.37 17.51 3.94
N SER A 299 2.65 18.77 3.65
CA SER A 299 4.00 19.30 3.47
C SER A 299 4.70 19.57 4.82
N ASN A 300 3.91 19.86 5.85
CA ASN A 300 4.40 20.05 7.21
C ASN A 300 4.64 18.71 7.92
N VAL A 301 5.68 18.68 8.77
CA VAL A 301 6.01 17.51 9.57
C VAL A 301 5.03 17.38 10.73
N GLU A 302 4.30 16.28 10.75
CA GLU A 302 3.44 15.85 11.86
C GLU A 302 3.60 14.35 12.08
N SER A 303 3.25 13.87 13.27
CA SER A 303 3.35 12.45 13.60
C SER A 303 2.39 11.56 12.82
N HIS A 304 2.78 10.31 12.66
CA HIS A 304 1.88 9.25 12.23
C HIS A 304 1.59 8.30 13.40
N ASP A 305 0.65 8.69 14.25
CA ASP A 305 0.41 8.05 15.54
C ASP A 305 0.04 6.56 15.43
N LEU A 306 -0.72 6.15 14.40
CA LEU A 306 -1.06 4.72 14.20
C LEU A 306 0.16 3.86 13.81
N VAL A 307 1.20 4.46 13.25
CA VAL A 307 2.46 3.77 12.94
C VAL A 307 3.44 3.91 14.11
N GLY A 308 3.24 4.90 14.98
CA GLY A 308 4.09 5.17 16.14
C GLY A 308 5.38 5.91 15.78
N MET A 309 5.34 6.75 14.74
CA MET A 309 6.48 7.52 14.25
C MET A 309 6.20 9.01 14.34
N THR A 310 7.20 9.77 14.78
CA THR A 310 7.14 11.24 14.89
C THR A 310 7.31 11.93 13.55
N GLU A 311 8.12 11.36 12.67
CA GLU A 311 8.34 11.77 11.30
C GLU A 311 8.11 10.56 10.39
N TYR A 312 7.25 10.69 9.39
CA TYR A 312 6.96 9.60 8.49
C TYR A 312 6.61 10.12 7.09
N CYS A 313 7.34 9.68 6.09
CA CYS A 313 7.01 9.95 4.69
C CYS A 313 6.74 8.65 3.95
N HIS A 314 6.19 8.73 2.77
CA HIS A 314 6.20 7.62 1.82
C HIS A 314 7.39 7.78 0.89
N PHE A 315 8.27 6.79 0.88
CA PHE A 315 9.51 6.73 0.10
C PHE A 315 9.64 5.42 -0.69
N THR A 316 9.03 4.35 -0.19
CA THR A 316 9.29 2.97 -0.61
C THR A 316 8.51 2.47 -1.82
N SER A 317 7.72 3.33 -2.49
CA SER A 317 6.95 2.92 -3.67
C SER A 317 6.90 4.00 -4.76
N PRO A 318 8.05 4.45 -5.29
CA PRO A 318 8.13 5.56 -6.25
C PRO A 318 7.60 5.22 -7.65
N ILE A 319 7.52 3.95 -8.01
CA ILE A 319 6.94 3.54 -9.30
C ILE A 319 5.43 3.83 -9.34
N ARG A 320 4.76 3.78 -8.18
CA ARG A 320 3.31 3.87 -8.09
C ARG A 320 2.78 5.02 -7.25
N ARG A 321 3.62 5.86 -6.62
CA ARG A 321 3.17 7.02 -5.83
C ARG A 321 4.04 8.25 -6.12
N LEU A 322 3.39 9.34 -6.41
CA LEU A 322 4.03 10.64 -6.66
C LEU A 322 4.80 11.16 -5.43
N SER A 323 4.24 11.01 -4.22
CA SER A 323 4.87 11.45 -2.97
C SER A 323 6.28 10.87 -2.79
N ASP A 324 6.46 9.63 -3.21
CA ASP A 324 7.72 8.90 -3.09
C ASP A 324 8.75 9.42 -4.10
N CYS A 325 8.33 9.72 -5.33
CA CYS A 325 9.21 10.37 -6.32
C CYS A 325 9.73 11.72 -5.82
N ILE A 326 8.88 12.52 -5.18
CA ILE A 326 9.26 13.82 -4.61
C ILE A 326 10.33 13.63 -3.54
N CYS A 327 10.17 12.63 -2.65
CA CYS A 327 11.20 12.29 -1.66
C CYS A 327 12.53 11.90 -2.34
N HIS A 328 12.50 11.15 -3.43
CA HIS A 328 13.71 10.77 -4.18
C HIS A 328 14.46 11.98 -4.74
N TYR A 329 13.76 12.95 -5.35
CA TYR A 329 14.41 14.19 -5.82
C TYR A 329 15.02 14.99 -4.67
N LEU A 330 14.32 15.10 -3.55
CA LEU A 330 14.84 15.81 -2.36
C LEU A 330 16.09 15.12 -1.79
N LEU A 331 16.11 13.78 -1.72
CA LEU A 331 17.31 13.03 -1.30
C LEU A 331 18.48 13.24 -2.26
N LYS A 332 18.27 13.20 -3.56
CA LYS A 332 19.30 13.47 -4.57
C LYS A 332 19.85 14.90 -4.44
N TYR A 333 18.97 15.86 -4.19
CA TYR A 333 19.37 17.25 -3.94
C TYR A 333 20.28 17.35 -2.70
N ILE A 334 19.90 16.76 -1.59
CA ILE A 334 20.69 16.78 -0.35
C ILE A 334 22.09 16.20 -0.58
N HIS A 335 22.17 15.05 -1.25
CA HIS A 335 23.43 14.31 -1.36
C HIS A 335 24.39 14.86 -2.42
N PHE A 336 23.89 15.42 -3.53
CA PHE A 336 24.74 15.70 -4.70
C PHE A 336 24.58 17.11 -5.27
N LYS A 337 23.49 17.82 -4.94
CA LYS A 337 23.12 19.03 -5.67
C LYS A 337 23.01 20.27 -4.82
N LYS A 338 22.98 20.13 -3.48
CA LYS A 338 22.68 21.21 -2.53
C LYS A 338 23.52 22.47 -2.73
N ASP A 339 24.80 22.31 -3.09
CA ASP A 339 25.71 23.44 -3.23
C ASP A 339 25.73 24.04 -4.65
N ASN A 340 25.19 23.33 -5.66
CA ASN A 340 25.32 23.67 -7.06
C ASN A 340 24.01 23.94 -7.81
N TYR A 341 22.87 23.60 -7.18
CA TYR A 341 21.56 23.66 -7.83
C TYR A 341 20.54 24.29 -6.88
N SER A 342 19.48 24.87 -7.48
CA SER A 342 18.32 25.26 -6.70
C SER A 342 17.59 24.02 -6.16
N ILE A 343 16.91 24.20 -5.04
CA ILE A 343 16.06 23.14 -4.48
C ILE A 343 14.98 22.73 -5.51
N PRO A 344 14.69 21.43 -5.65
CA PRO A 344 13.79 20.95 -6.70
C PRO A 344 12.34 21.42 -6.57
N PHE A 345 11.91 21.76 -5.36
CA PHE A 345 10.54 22.19 -5.07
C PHE A 345 10.54 23.31 -4.04
N THR A 346 9.74 24.32 -4.24
CA THR A 346 9.42 25.36 -3.25
C THR A 346 8.39 24.84 -2.24
N ASP A 347 8.26 25.52 -1.08
CA ASP A 347 7.23 25.19 -0.09
C ASP A 347 5.83 25.22 -0.69
N SER A 348 5.52 26.24 -1.50
CA SER A 348 4.21 26.37 -2.17
C SER A 348 3.92 25.23 -3.15
N GLU A 349 4.93 24.75 -3.88
CA GLU A 349 4.78 23.59 -4.77
C GLU A 349 4.58 22.30 -3.97
N LEU A 350 5.30 22.12 -2.86
CA LEU A 350 5.10 20.97 -1.97
C LEU A 350 3.71 20.96 -1.34
N ASP A 351 3.17 22.12 -0.93
CA ASP A 351 1.80 22.23 -0.43
C ASP A 351 0.76 21.82 -1.49
N ALA A 352 0.94 22.30 -2.72
CA ALA A 352 0.06 21.95 -3.83
C ALA A 352 0.12 20.45 -4.18
N LEU A 353 1.33 19.88 -4.21
CA LEU A 353 1.57 18.46 -4.49
C LEU A 353 1.06 17.56 -3.36
N ALA A 354 1.25 17.94 -2.09
CA ALA A 354 0.70 17.23 -0.93
C ALA A 354 -0.83 17.20 -0.96
N THR A 355 -1.45 18.36 -1.24
CA THR A 355 -2.91 18.49 -1.42
C THR A 355 -3.41 17.58 -2.54
N ARG A 356 -2.70 17.54 -3.67
CA ARG A 356 -3.03 16.65 -4.78
C ARG A 356 -2.91 15.17 -4.38
N CYS A 357 -1.79 14.77 -3.76
CA CYS A 357 -1.60 13.41 -3.25
C CYS A 357 -2.75 13.01 -2.32
N LEU A 358 -3.16 13.90 -1.42
CA LEU A 358 -4.26 13.69 -0.50
C LEU A 358 -5.58 13.43 -1.24
N HIS A 359 -5.96 14.32 -2.15
CA HIS A 359 -7.25 14.23 -2.85
C HIS A 359 -7.32 13.00 -3.77
N VAL A 360 -6.28 12.77 -4.58
CA VAL A 360 -6.25 11.64 -5.51
C VAL A 360 -6.23 10.32 -4.75
N THR A 361 -5.42 10.19 -3.68
CA THR A 361 -5.37 8.96 -2.87
C THR A 361 -6.71 8.68 -2.17
N ARG A 362 -7.39 9.72 -1.67
CA ARG A 362 -8.72 9.55 -1.07
C ARG A 362 -9.76 9.12 -2.09
N SER A 363 -9.73 9.70 -3.29
CA SER A 363 -10.61 9.31 -4.40
C SER A 363 -10.34 7.86 -4.81
N GLU A 364 -9.08 7.51 -5.00
CA GLU A 364 -8.68 6.16 -5.39
C GLU A 364 -9.10 5.10 -4.37
N LYS A 365 -8.93 5.37 -3.08
CA LYS A 365 -9.43 4.46 -2.02
C LYS A 365 -10.94 4.25 -2.09
N LYS A 366 -11.72 5.27 -2.45
CA LYS A 366 -13.17 5.11 -2.65
C LYS A 366 -13.47 4.19 -3.84
N HIS A 367 -12.71 4.34 -4.94
CA HIS A 367 -12.89 3.49 -6.13
C HIS A 367 -12.50 2.04 -5.84
N GLN A 368 -11.38 1.80 -5.20
CA GLN A 368 -10.95 0.48 -4.77
C GLN A 368 -11.97 -0.17 -3.82
N TYR A 369 -12.49 0.61 -2.89
CA TYR A 369 -13.49 0.12 -1.96
C TYR A 369 -14.82 -0.25 -2.65
N LEU A 370 -15.22 0.54 -3.65
CA LEU A 370 -16.36 0.20 -4.51
C LEU A 370 -16.10 -1.08 -5.30
N ASP A 371 -14.92 -1.22 -5.89
CA ASP A 371 -14.51 -2.41 -6.63
C ASP A 371 -14.56 -3.66 -5.75
N ILE A 372 -13.96 -3.61 -4.57
CA ILE A 372 -13.99 -4.70 -3.59
C ILE A 372 -15.44 -5.06 -3.21
N LYS A 373 -16.30 -4.08 -2.96
CA LYS A 373 -17.73 -4.33 -2.67
C LYS A 373 -18.42 -5.04 -3.82
N PHE A 374 -18.17 -4.58 -5.05
CA PHE A 374 -18.75 -5.18 -6.24
C PHE A 374 -18.33 -6.64 -6.39
N ARG A 375 -17.03 -6.93 -6.17
CA ARG A 375 -16.52 -8.31 -6.22
C ARG A 375 -17.08 -9.17 -5.10
N LEU A 376 -17.27 -8.59 -3.91
CA LEU A 376 -17.90 -9.32 -2.82
C LEU A 376 -19.35 -9.74 -3.16
N LEU A 377 -20.14 -8.84 -3.78
CA LEU A 377 -21.48 -9.18 -4.27
C LEU A 377 -21.45 -10.28 -5.33
N GLN A 378 -20.46 -10.24 -6.24
CA GLN A 378 -20.29 -11.28 -7.24
C GLN A 378 -19.93 -12.63 -6.61
N VAL A 379 -19.08 -12.65 -5.59
CA VAL A 379 -18.79 -13.87 -4.80
C VAL A 379 -20.05 -14.41 -4.13
N MET A 380 -20.84 -13.53 -3.50
CA MET A 380 -22.08 -13.93 -2.83
C MET A 380 -23.08 -14.55 -3.84
N ASP A 381 -23.22 -13.94 -5.01
CA ASP A 381 -24.07 -14.47 -6.09
C ASP A 381 -23.61 -15.86 -6.57
N THR A 382 -22.29 -16.04 -6.72
CA THR A 382 -21.70 -17.33 -7.07
C THR A 382 -21.97 -18.39 -6.01
N LEU A 383 -21.78 -18.03 -4.72
CA LEU A 383 -22.04 -18.94 -3.60
C LEU A 383 -23.52 -19.33 -3.49
N ILE A 384 -24.44 -18.40 -3.72
CA ILE A 384 -25.89 -18.65 -3.75
C ILE A 384 -26.23 -19.58 -4.91
N SER A 385 -25.67 -19.32 -6.10
CA SER A 385 -25.91 -20.17 -7.28
C SER A 385 -25.46 -21.62 -7.05
N ASN A 386 -24.43 -21.84 -6.26
CA ASN A 386 -23.91 -23.16 -5.94
C ASN A 386 -24.64 -23.86 -4.79
N ASN A 387 -25.12 -23.11 -3.79
CA ASN A 387 -25.62 -23.65 -2.52
C ASN A 387 -27.08 -23.26 -2.23
N ASN A 388 -27.75 -22.54 -3.11
CA ASN A 388 -29.09 -21.94 -2.99
C ASN A 388 -29.19 -20.84 -1.92
N THR A 389 -28.37 -20.85 -0.89
CA THR A 389 -28.38 -19.87 0.21
C THR A 389 -26.97 -19.63 0.73
N ILE A 390 -26.75 -18.46 1.33
CA ILE A 390 -25.56 -18.16 2.13
C ILE A 390 -25.99 -17.59 3.48
N GLU A 391 -25.17 -17.81 4.51
CA GLU A 391 -25.34 -17.16 5.81
C GLU A 391 -24.45 -15.92 5.88
N ILE A 392 -25.00 -14.78 6.29
CA ILE A 392 -24.27 -13.53 6.49
C ILE A 392 -24.36 -13.15 7.96
N GLY A 393 -23.20 -12.95 8.59
CA GLY A 393 -23.07 -12.31 9.90
C GLY A 393 -22.79 -10.83 9.74
N TYR A 394 -23.55 -9.98 10.44
CA TYR A 394 -23.37 -8.53 10.39
C TYR A 394 -23.65 -7.89 11.75
N TYR A 395 -23.15 -6.67 11.94
CA TYR A 395 -23.49 -5.82 13.08
C TYR A 395 -23.78 -4.39 12.63
N ILE A 396 -24.59 -3.69 13.43
CA ILE A 396 -25.05 -2.34 13.13
C ILE A 396 -24.06 -1.34 13.72
N THR A 397 -23.60 -0.39 12.92
CA THR A 397 -22.65 0.67 13.34
C THR A 397 -23.31 2.02 13.56
N GLY A 398 -24.50 2.24 12.98
CA GLY A 398 -25.21 3.51 13.15
C GLY A 398 -26.33 3.71 12.15
N TYR A 399 -26.91 4.91 12.21
CA TYR A 399 -27.98 5.35 11.32
C TYR A 399 -27.62 6.69 10.68
N SER A 400 -28.00 6.86 9.43
CA SER A 400 -27.88 8.12 8.71
C SER A 400 -29.17 8.37 7.93
N GLY A 401 -30.07 9.15 8.50
CA GLY A 401 -31.39 9.39 7.93
C GLY A 401 -32.22 8.12 7.79
N LEU A 402 -32.52 7.73 6.55
CA LEU A 402 -33.25 6.49 6.23
C LEU A 402 -32.33 5.28 6.04
N PHE A 403 -31.02 5.43 6.27
CA PHE A 403 -30.02 4.39 6.06
C PHE A 403 -29.56 3.79 7.37
N LEU A 404 -29.47 2.46 7.38
CA LEU A 404 -28.85 1.66 8.41
C LEU A 404 -27.42 1.34 7.97
N ASN A 405 -26.43 1.77 8.77
CA ASN A 405 -25.04 1.43 8.51
C ASN A 405 -24.70 0.11 9.21
N ILE A 406 -24.19 -0.84 8.44
CA ILE A 406 -23.80 -2.16 8.94
C ILE A 406 -22.37 -2.49 8.48
N ILE A 407 -21.74 -3.41 9.21
CA ILE A 407 -20.56 -4.12 8.75
C ILE A 407 -20.91 -5.59 8.59
N ILE A 408 -20.71 -6.12 7.39
CA ILE A 408 -20.71 -7.56 7.16
C ILE A 408 -19.38 -8.08 7.67
N CYS A 409 -19.43 -8.96 8.67
CA CYS A 409 -18.25 -9.52 9.33
C CYS A 409 -18.06 -11.01 9.03
N LYS A 410 -19.08 -11.67 8.44
CA LYS A 410 -19.04 -13.10 8.08
C LYS A 410 -19.82 -13.38 6.81
N ILE A 411 -19.29 -14.26 5.96
CA ILE A 411 -20.01 -14.90 4.85
C ILE A 411 -19.73 -16.39 4.96
N ASN A 412 -20.75 -17.19 5.30
CA ASN A 412 -20.59 -18.59 5.67
C ASN A 412 -19.47 -18.73 6.74
N ASN A 413 -18.44 -19.51 6.46
CA ASN A 413 -17.31 -19.74 7.37
C ASN A 413 -16.19 -18.68 7.23
N TYR A 414 -16.26 -17.79 6.23
CA TYR A 414 -15.23 -16.78 6.00
C TYR A 414 -15.49 -15.54 6.85
N ARG A 415 -14.46 -15.09 7.55
CA ARG A 415 -14.46 -13.78 8.19
C ARG A 415 -14.16 -12.72 7.14
N VAL A 416 -15.00 -11.70 7.03
CA VAL A 416 -14.85 -10.57 6.12
C VAL A 416 -15.00 -9.25 6.89
N HIS A 417 -14.64 -8.14 6.28
CA HIS A 417 -14.90 -6.82 6.86
C HIS A 417 -15.34 -5.86 5.77
N MET A 418 -16.64 -5.64 5.66
CA MET A 418 -17.19 -4.78 4.62
C MET A 418 -18.37 -3.94 5.14
N SER A 419 -18.24 -2.62 5.05
CA SER A 419 -19.31 -1.71 5.46
C SER A 419 -20.32 -1.51 4.33
N TYR A 420 -21.61 -1.50 4.70
CA TYR A 420 -22.74 -1.18 3.84
C TYR A 420 -23.67 -0.20 4.52
N SER A 421 -24.37 0.62 3.72
CA SER A 421 -25.51 1.38 4.17
C SER A 421 -26.75 0.86 3.45
N LEU A 422 -27.72 0.40 4.23
CA LEU A 422 -28.95 -0.18 3.72
C LEU A 422 -30.09 0.81 3.95
N ARG A 423 -30.94 1.01 2.94
CA ARG A 423 -32.15 1.80 3.08
C ARG A 423 -33.21 0.95 3.74
N VAL A 424 -33.58 1.25 4.99
CA VAL A 424 -34.51 0.46 5.78
C VAL A 424 -35.67 1.32 6.23
N ARG A 425 -36.93 0.83 6.04
CA ARG A 425 -38.14 1.57 6.43
C ARG A 425 -38.48 1.44 7.92
N ASN A 426 -38.19 0.30 8.52
CA ASN A 426 -38.42 0.04 9.95
C ASN A 426 -37.26 -0.80 10.51
N TYR A 427 -36.59 -0.30 11.53
CA TYR A 427 -35.46 -1.00 12.15
C TYR A 427 -35.53 -0.89 13.68
N SER A 428 -34.99 -1.89 14.35
CA SER A 428 -34.72 -1.88 15.77
C SER A 428 -33.60 -0.87 16.09
N LYS A 429 -33.80 -0.02 17.13
CA LYS A 429 -32.79 0.97 17.57
C LYS A 429 -31.62 0.36 18.34
N ASP A 430 -31.50 -0.95 18.34
CA ASP A 430 -30.43 -1.64 19.06
C ASP A 430 -29.11 -1.55 18.30
N ILE A 431 -28.32 -0.51 18.59
CA ILE A 431 -26.97 -0.31 18.09
C ILE A 431 -26.02 -0.94 19.10
N ASN A 432 -25.74 -2.21 18.94
CA ASN A 432 -24.69 -2.87 19.71
C ASN A 432 -23.72 -3.57 18.76
N PRO A 433 -22.51 -3.00 18.52
CA PRO A 433 -21.53 -3.57 17.62
C PRO A 433 -20.99 -4.94 18.07
N LYS A 434 -21.17 -5.28 19.36
CA LYS A 434 -20.83 -6.61 19.88
C LYS A 434 -21.89 -7.66 19.56
N ASN A 435 -23.06 -7.23 19.08
CA ASN A 435 -24.17 -8.12 18.79
C ASN A 435 -24.18 -8.48 17.30
N ILE A 436 -23.47 -9.54 16.94
CA ILE A 436 -23.47 -10.08 15.57
C ILE A 436 -24.82 -10.74 15.32
N LYS A 437 -25.52 -10.26 14.30
CA LYS A 437 -26.78 -10.83 13.81
C LYS A 437 -26.48 -11.70 12.60
N PHE A 438 -27.22 -12.77 12.43
CA PHE A 438 -27.10 -13.68 11.29
C PHE A 438 -28.37 -13.67 10.47
N ILE A 439 -28.19 -13.78 9.16
CA ILE A 439 -29.29 -13.81 8.19
C ILE A 439 -28.96 -14.76 7.04
N THR A 440 -29.97 -15.49 6.58
CA THR A 440 -29.88 -16.34 5.39
C THR A 440 -30.27 -15.52 4.16
N VAL A 441 -29.39 -15.48 3.16
CA VAL A 441 -29.56 -14.74 1.93
C VAL A 441 -29.74 -15.71 0.77
N THR A 442 -30.79 -15.51 -0.02
CA THR A 442 -31.15 -16.34 -1.19
C THR A 442 -30.92 -15.63 -2.53
N GLN A 443 -30.72 -14.31 -2.51
CA GLN A 443 -30.50 -13.53 -3.72
C GLN A 443 -29.67 -12.28 -3.40
N VAL A 444 -28.82 -11.89 -4.38
CA VAL A 444 -28.04 -10.66 -4.35
C VAL A 444 -28.38 -9.85 -5.60
N ASN A 445 -28.71 -8.58 -5.43
CA ASN A 445 -28.98 -7.68 -6.54
C ASN A 445 -27.76 -6.85 -6.89
N CYS A 446 -27.39 -6.92 -8.18
CA CYS A 446 -26.39 -6.05 -8.76
C CYS A 446 -27.06 -4.85 -9.43
N PHE A 447 -26.59 -3.61 -9.14
CA PHE A 447 -27.24 -2.38 -9.56
C PHE A 447 -27.37 -2.17 -11.06
N THR A 448 -28.45 -1.50 -11.44
CA THR A 448 -28.67 -1.02 -12.80
C THR A 448 -28.25 0.43 -13.03
N ARG A 449 -28.13 1.24 -11.97
CA ARG A 449 -27.64 2.62 -12.02
C ARG A 449 -26.80 2.91 -10.78
N TYR A 450 -25.63 3.51 -10.99
CA TYR A 450 -24.77 4.05 -9.94
C TYR A 450 -25.01 5.55 -9.86
N ASP A 451 -25.55 5.98 -8.72
CA ASP A 451 -25.48 7.34 -8.23
C ASP A 451 -24.32 7.36 -7.21
N GLU A 452 -23.56 8.46 -7.12
CA GLU A 452 -22.43 8.59 -6.18
C GLU A 452 -22.80 8.31 -4.71
N ASN A 453 -24.09 8.39 -4.41
CA ASN A 453 -24.68 8.12 -3.11
C ASN A 453 -25.36 6.74 -3.00
N THR A 454 -25.41 5.92 -4.07
CA THR A 454 -26.06 4.61 -4.04
C THR A 454 -25.05 3.52 -3.73
N ILE A 455 -25.36 2.80 -2.70
CA ILE A 455 -24.59 1.64 -2.22
C ILE A 455 -25.31 0.39 -2.74
N PRO A 456 -24.58 -0.65 -3.16
CA PRO A 456 -25.15 -1.94 -3.49
C PRO A 456 -26.10 -2.39 -2.38
N GLU A 457 -27.38 -2.55 -2.72
CA GLU A 457 -28.39 -3.04 -1.77
C GLU A 457 -28.33 -4.57 -1.76
N LEU A 458 -28.08 -5.12 -0.60
CA LEU A 458 -28.63 -6.42 -0.26
C LEU A 458 -30.14 -6.27 -0.31
N ASP A 459 -30.87 -7.21 -0.91
CA ASP A 459 -32.31 -7.08 -1.09
C ASP A 459 -33.00 -6.72 0.24
N GLN A 460 -33.91 -5.74 0.19
CA GLN A 460 -34.55 -5.18 1.40
C GLN A 460 -35.39 -6.23 2.17
N ASP A 461 -35.76 -7.34 1.52
CA ASP A 461 -36.45 -8.45 2.18
C ASP A 461 -35.56 -9.24 3.15
N ILE A 462 -34.25 -9.09 3.04
CA ILE A 462 -33.24 -9.71 3.90
C ILE A 462 -33.31 -9.18 5.35
N LEU A 463 -33.77 -7.95 5.55
CA LEU A 463 -33.85 -7.32 6.89
C LEU A 463 -35.23 -7.42 7.54
N ARG A 464 -36.18 -8.15 6.92
CA ARG A 464 -37.54 -8.37 7.45
C ARG A 464 -37.67 -9.64 8.31
N ALA A 465 -36.63 -10.44 8.40
CA ALA A 465 -36.64 -11.68 9.20
C ALA A 465 -36.22 -11.45 10.66
#